data_5cd4a20098ec4fb2e00ff08a139abc80
#
_entry.id   5cd4a20098ec4fb2e00ff08a139abc80
#
_cell.length_a   1.000
_cell.length_b   1.000
_cell.length_c   1.000
_cell.angle_alpha   90.00
_cell.angle_beta   90.00
_cell.angle_gamma   90.00
#
_symmetry.space_group_name_H-M   'P 1'
#
loop_
_entity.id
_entity.type
_entity.pdbx_description
1 polymer ?
#
loop_
_entity_poly.entity_id
_entity_poly.type
_entity_poly.pdbx_seq_one_letter_code
_entity_poly.pdbx_strand_id
1 'polypeptide(L)'
;MWCRTRCAADNRRRNLPLRGAAIEACTIYTPGMADAPMNLTLRDLGRMAKSGAKFSCLTCYDATTARWLEKSGLEVLLVGDTAAEMILGYSSTINAPLDFMITITAAVKRGAPSRIVMADMPFMSYQADDAEAIRNAGRFMTEGNADCVKLELDRSFAPLVEKLARAGIPVVAHIGSRPQQAKMKGGYMSAGRSAESALRILHDAAALEAAGASMLLIEACPAEVAELVVERATVPVIGCGAGTACHGQVVVLNDLLGLTHWQPAFARPLSAVGAEIERAARVWRDRVRDGDLGEHPYTIAPDELARLQQMAGHTS
;
A
#
# COMPACT_ATOMS: atom_id res chain seq x y z
N MET A 1 36.45 -27.55 -6.83
CA MET A 1 36.93 -28.18 -8.05
C MET A 1 36.14 -27.62 -9.23
N TRP A 2 36.69 -26.79 -9.87
CA TRP A 2 36.72 -26.02 -11.10
C TRP A 2 36.01 -26.70 -12.30
N CYS A 3 35.17 -26.00 -12.99
CA CYS A 3 35.20 -25.99 -14.47
C CYS A 3 34.67 -24.66 -15.00
N ARG A 4 35.57 -23.85 -15.58
CA ARG A 4 35.28 -22.69 -16.45
C ARG A 4 35.14 -23.20 -17.87
N THR A 5 34.12 -22.77 -18.59
CA THR A 5 34.16 -22.74 -20.05
C THR A 5 33.78 -21.35 -20.54
N ARG A 6 34.77 -20.70 -21.16
CA ARG A 6 34.59 -19.48 -21.99
C ARG A 6 33.88 -19.89 -23.26
N CYS A 7 32.94 -19.07 -23.72
CA CYS A 7 32.57 -19.00 -25.13
C CYS A 7 32.70 -17.57 -25.64
N ALA A 8 33.33 -17.49 -26.79
CA ALA A 8 33.83 -16.30 -27.44
C ALA A 8 32.71 -15.46 -28.10
N ALA A 9 32.98 -14.16 -28.18
CA ALA A 9 32.21 -13.18 -28.92
C ALA A 9 32.12 -13.52 -30.43
N ASP A 10 30.91 -13.52 -31.00
CA ASP A 10 30.69 -13.35 -32.43
C ASP A 10 29.89 -12.06 -32.68
N ASN A 11 30.61 -11.12 -33.26
CA ASN A 11 30.17 -9.76 -33.55
C ASN A 11 29.65 -9.68 -35.00
N ARG A 12 28.35 -9.99 -35.22
CA ARG A 12 27.72 -9.73 -36.50
C ARG A 12 26.53 -8.81 -36.34
N ARG A 13 26.75 -7.56 -36.68
CA ARG A 13 25.71 -6.55 -36.94
C ARG A 13 24.75 -7.05 -38.01
N ARG A 14 23.49 -7.24 -37.68
CA ARG A 14 22.40 -7.28 -38.67
C ARG A 14 21.44 -6.14 -38.33
N ASN A 15 21.41 -5.15 -39.23
CA ASN A 15 20.39 -4.12 -39.27
C ASN A 15 19.03 -4.78 -39.52
N LEU A 16 18.12 -4.69 -38.56
CA LEU A 16 16.71 -4.98 -38.77
C LEU A 16 15.94 -3.65 -38.70
N PRO A 17 15.03 -3.40 -39.67
CA PRO A 17 14.24 -2.16 -39.67
C PRO A 17 13.24 -2.19 -38.50
N LEU A 18 13.18 -1.07 -37.77
CA LEU A 18 12.15 -0.78 -36.79
C LEU A 18 10.79 -0.73 -37.51
N ARG A 19 10.02 -1.81 -37.45
CA ARG A 19 8.60 -1.78 -37.79
C ARG A 19 7.91 -1.14 -36.55
N GLY A 20 7.25 0.01 -36.82
CA GLY A 20 6.44 0.71 -35.84
C GLY A 20 5.38 -0.23 -35.27
N ALA A 21 5.49 -0.54 -33.98
CA ALA A 21 4.38 -1.02 -33.19
C ALA A 21 3.40 0.15 -33.08
N ALA A 22 2.22 0.00 -33.67
CA ALA A 22 1.12 0.91 -33.47
C ALA A 22 0.83 0.92 -31.95
N ILE A 23 1.03 2.08 -31.33
CA ILE A 23 0.51 2.35 -29.99
C ILE A 23 -1.00 2.37 -30.19
N GLU A 24 -1.69 1.29 -29.81
CA GLU A 24 -3.14 1.34 -29.65
C GLU A 24 -3.46 2.53 -28.76
N ALA A 25 -4.26 3.44 -29.29
CA ALA A 25 -4.69 4.63 -28.60
C ALA A 25 -5.40 4.19 -27.31
N CYS A 26 -4.68 4.30 -26.21
CA CYS A 26 -5.29 4.25 -24.89
C CYS A 26 -6.36 5.34 -24.89
N THR A 27 -7.62 4.92 -24.90
CA THR A 27 -8.76 5.84 -24.82
C THR A 27 -8.54 6.65 -23.54
N ILE A 28 -8.15 7.92 -23.70
CA ILE A 28 -8.03 8.86 -22.61
C ILE A 28 -9.44 8.99 -22.05
N TYR A 29 -9.68 8.34 -20.91
CA TYR A 29 -10.86 8.57 -20.10
C TYR A 29 -10.82 10.04 -19.67
N THR A 30 -11.60 10.87 -20.37
CA THR A 30 -11.91 12.23 -19.91
C THR A 30 -12.94 12.09 -18.79
N PRO A 31 -12.60 12.35 -17.51
CA PRO A 31 -13.62 12.43 -16.48
C PRO A 31 -14.54 13.58 -16.85
N GLY A 32 -15.82 13.29 -17.13
CA GLY A 32 -16.87 14.30 -17.07
C GLY A 32 -16.77 14.99 -15.70
N MET A 33 -17.15 16.26 -15.61
CA MET A 33 -17.14 17.07 -14.39
C MET A 33 -17.69 16.22 -13.24
N ALA A 34 -16.76 15.63 -12.48
CA ALA A 34 -17.11 14.83 -11.32
C ALA A 34 -17.62 15.79 -10.24
N ASP A 35 -18.77 15.48 -9.70
CA ASP A 35 -19.26 16.02 -8.44
C ASP A 35 -18.11 16.08 -7.42
N ALA A 36 -18.16 17.08 -6.54
CA ALA A 36 -17.16 17.21 -5.46
C ALA A 36 -16.92 15.85 -4.80
N PRO A 37 -15.68 15.45 -4.52
CA PRO A 37 -15.39 14.10 -4.06
C PRO A 37 -16.23 13.79 -2.83
N MET A 38 -17.14 12.82 -2.95
CA MET A 38 -18.01 12.41 -1.86
C MET A 38 -17.13 11.78 -0.78
N ASN A 39 -17.16 12.33 0.43
CA ASN A 39 -16.42 11.78 1.56
C ASN A 39 -16.96 10.37 1.86
N LEU A 40 -16.17 9.36 1.57
CA LEU A 40 -16.51 7.97 1.85
C LEU A 40 -16.43 7.70 3.36
N THR A 41 -17.35 6.88 3.83
CA THR A 41 -17.44 6.42 5.21
C THR A 41 -17.43 4.89 5.26
N LEU A 42 -17.12 4.31 6.42
CA LEU A 42 -17.22 2.85 6.62
C LEU A 42 -18.64 2.31 6.35
N ARG A 43 -19.68 3.16 6.55
CA ARG A 43 -21.05 2.80 6.21
C ARG A 43 -21.26 2.66 4.70
N ASP A 44 -20.51 3.41 3.89
CA ASP A 44 -20.58 3.30 2.44
C ASP A 44 -20.02 1.96 1.96
N LEU A 45 -18.89 1.51 2.53
CA LEU A 45 -18.37 0.17 2.26
C LEU A 45 -19.36 -0.92 2.68
N GLY A 46 -20.03 -0.74 3.82
CA GLY A 46 -21.09 -1.65 4.25
C GLY A 46 -22.30 -1.68 3.29
N ARG A 47 -22.68 -0.54 2.70
CA ARG A 47 -23.72 -0.47 1.67
C ARG A 47 -23.28 -1.14 0.37
N MET A 48 -22.04 -0.91 -0.07
CA MET A 48 -21.45 -1.56 -1.23
C MET A 48 -21.46 -3.07 -1.08
N ALA A 49 -20.97 -3.59 0.05
CA ALA A 49 -20.97 -5.03 0.34
C ALA A 49 -22.37 -5.63 0.26
N LYS A 50 -23.38 -4.98 0.87
CA LYS A 50 -24.78 -5.44 0.86
C LYS A 50 -25.44 -5.40 -0.53
N SER A 51 -25.03 -4.47 -1.38
CA SER A 51 -25.55 -4.36 -2.76
C SER A 51 -24.82 -5.25 -3.76
N GLY A 52 -23.76 -5.97 -3.34
CA GLY A 52 -22.90 -6.75 -4.21
C GLY A 52 -21.89 -5.91 -5.00
N ALA A 53 -21.82 -4.60 -4.76
CA ALA A 53 -20.78 -3.75 -5.33
C ALA A 53 -19.42 -4.05 -4.68
N LYS A 54 -18.37 -4.13 -5.52
CA LYS A 54 -17.01 -4.33 -5.03
C LYS A 54 -16.33 -2.99 -4.78
N PHE A 55 -15.37 -2.96 -3.83
CA PHE A 55 -14.52 -1.81 -3.59
C PHE A 55 -13.04 -2.19 -3.66
N SER A 56 -12.21 -1.23 -3.97
CA SER A 56 -10.77 -1.40 -4.14
C SER A 56 -10.00 -0.83 -2.96
N CYS A 57 -8.90 -1.52 -2.60
CA CYS A 57 -7.97 -1.08 -1.59
C CYS A 57 -6.54 -1.23 -2.11
N LEU A 58 -5.70 -0.22 -1.90
CA LEU A 58 -4.26 -0.30 -2.17
C LEU A 58 -3.48 0.22 -0.98
N THR A 59 -2.26 -0.30 -0.80
CA THR A 59 -1.37 0.31 0.19
C THR A 59 -0.94 1.71 -0.27
N CYS A 60 -0.71 2.61 0.69
CA CYS A 60 -0.24 3.96 0.43
C CYS A 60 0.59 4.46 1.62
N TYR A 61 1.71 5.14 1.36
CA TYR A 61 2.67 5.50 2.40
C TYR A 61 3.04 6.99 2.43
N ASP A 62 2.52 7.80 1.48
CA ASP A 62 2.81 9.23 1.41
C ASP A 62 1.67 10.05 0.81
N ALA A 63 1.68 11.37 1.08
CA ALA A 63 0.63 12.27 0.64
C ALA A 63 0.59 12.51 -0.88
N THR A 64 1.72 12.37 -1.60
CA THR A 64 1.76 12.58 -3.05
C THR A 64 1.09 11.43 -3.77
N THR A 65 1.46 10.21 -3.41
CA THR A 65 0.82 8.98 -3.90
C THR A 65 -0.68 8.96 -3.56
N ALA A 66 -1.02 9.32 -2.31
CA ALA A 66 -2.42 9.38 -1.87
C ALA A 66 -3.29 10.29 -2.75
N ARG A 67 -2.78 11.46 -3.18
CA ARG A 67 -3.49 12.36 -4.10
C ARG A 67 -3.80 11.71 -5.46
N TRP A 68 -2.88 10.91 -5.98
CA TRP A 68 -3.12 10.17 -7.23
C TRP A 68 -4.14 9.06 -7.05
N LEU A 69 -4.07 8.32 -5.93
CA LEU A 69 -5.05 7.27 -5.63
C LEU A 69 -6.44 7.85 -5.38
N GLU A 70 -6.58 8.99 -4.72
CA GLU A 70 -7.86 9.69 -4.56
C GLU A 70 -8.45 10.10 -5.92
N LYS A 71 -7.62 10.67 -6.81
CA LYS A 71 -8.05 11.04 -8.18
C LYS A 71 -8.46 9.84 -9.02
N SER A 72 -7.90 8.66 -8.77
CA SER A 72 -8.29 7.43 -9.47
C SER A 72 -9.66 6.89 -9.04
N GLY A 73 -10.24 7.42 -7.97
CA GLY A 73 -11.51 6.96 -7.43
C GLY A 73 -11.40 5.79 -6.47
N LEU A 74 -10.17 5.38 -6.07
CA LEU A 74 -9.94 4.29 -5.11
C LEU A 74 -10.69 4.56 -3.80
N GLU A 75 -11.33 3.54 -3.22
CA GLU A 75 -12.16 3.72 -2.03
C GLU A 75 -11.36 3.69 -0.73
N VAL A 76 -10.39 2.79 -0.61
CA VAL A 76 -9.65 2.55 0.64
C VAL A 76 -8.14 2.63 0.41
N LEU A 77 -7.45 3.43 1.21
CA LEU A 77 -6.00 3.48 1.26
C LEU A 77 -5.52 2.80 2.55
N LEU A 78 -4.71 1.75 2.40
CA LEU A 78 -4.13 1.03 3.53
C LEU A 78 -2.72 1.57 3.83
N VAL A 79 -2.53 2.13 5.00
CA VAL A 79 -1.18 2.40 5.53
C VAL A 79 -0.70 1.13 6.20
N GLY A 80 -0.17 0.21 5.39
CA GLY A 80 0.27 -1.10 5.82
C GLY A 80 1.62 -1.07 6.53
N ASP A 81 1.84 -2.00 7.49
CA ASP A 81 3.14 -2.20 8.14
C ASP A 81 4.22 -2.72 7.16
N THR A 82 3.81 -3.14 5.96
CA THR A 82 4.69 -3.30 4.78
C THR A 82 5.48 -2.02 4.45
N ALA A 83 5.11 -0.85 5.00
CA ALA A 83 5.93 0.36 4.95
C ALA A 83 7.35 0.15 5.51
N ALA A 84 7.52 -0.76 6.47
CA ALA A 84 8.85 -1.15 6.96
C ALA A 84 9.73 -1.71 5.83
N GLU A 85 9.17 -2.53 4.96
CA GLU A 85 9.88 -3.13 3.84
C GLU A 85 9.99 -2.16 2.64
N MET A 86 8.87 -1.53 2.26
CA MET A 86 8.77 -0.71 1.05
C MET A 86 9.44 0.66 1.18
N ILE A 87 9.44 1.26 2.35
CA ILE A 87 9.93 2.64 2.60
C ILE A 87 11.20 2.66 3.42
N LEU A 88 11.29 1.82 4.46
CA LEU A 88 12.44 1.81 5.36
C LEU A 88 13.50 0.77 4.98
N GLY A 89 13.22 -0.14 4.03
CA GLY A 89 14.16 -1.15 3.53
C GLY A 89 14.45 -2.27 4.52
N TYR A 90 13.60 -2.49 5.52
CA TYR A 90 13.69 -3.65 6.39
C TYR A 90 13.28 -4.92 5.67
N SER A 91 13.70 -6.06 6.16
CA SER A 91 13.35 -7.38 5.62
C SER A 91 12.07 -7.98 6.18
N SER A 92 11.34 -7.24 7.02
CA SER A 92 10.13 -7.74 7.67
C SER A 92 9.25 -6.60 8.17
N THR A 93 7.93 -6.81 8.10
CA THR A 93 6.91 -5.87 8.59
C THR A 93 6.98 -5.62 10.09
N ILE A 94 7.48 -6.57 10.90
CA ILE A 94 7.60 -6.42 12.35
C ILE A 94 8.55 -5.29 12.79
N ASN A 95 9.32 -4.74 11.87
CA ASN A 95 10.23 -3.64 12.12
C ASN A 95 9.58 -2.25 11.96
N ALA A 96 8.28 -2.18 11.68
CA ALA A 96 7.56 -0.92 11.52
C ALA A 96 7.48 -0.15 12.86
N PRO A 97 8.09 1.05 12.97
CA PRO A 97 7.99 1.83 14.22
C PRO A 97 6.61 2.49 14.34
N LEU A 98 6.01 2.46 15.53
CA LEU A 98 4.68 3.01 15.79
C LEU A 98 4.55 4.49 15.38
N ASP A 99 5.48 5.34 15.81
CA ASP A 99 5.44 6.79 15.52
C ASP A 99 5.59 7.09 14.02
N PHE A 100 6.39 6.29 13.32
CA PHE A 100 6.50 6.37 11.87
C PHE A 100 5.17 6.01 11.20
N MET A 101 4.52 4.92 11.61
CA MET A 101 3.22 4.50 11.08
C MET A 101 2.15 5.58 11.28
N ILE A 102 2.08 6.20 12.47
CA ILE A 102 1.16 7.31 12.76
C ILE A 102 1.46 8.51 11.85
N THR A 103 2.75 8.85 11.69
CA THR A 103 3.18 10.00 10.87
C THR A 103 2.78 9.83 9.39
N ILE A 104 3.04 8.67 8.80
CA ILE A 104 2.68 8.41 7.40
C ILE A 104 1.17 8.27 7.23
N THR A 105 0.43 7.75 8.23
CA THR A 105 -1.03 7.72 8.22
C THR A 105 -1.61 9.13 8.10
N ALA A 106 -1.12 10.06 8.92
CA ALA A 106 -1.52 11.47 8.84
C ALA A 106 -1.17 12.10 7.48
N ALA A 107 -0.03 11.74 6.88
CA ALA A 107 0.35 12.21 5.56
C ALA A 107 -0.59 11.69 4.47
N VAL A 108 -0.91 10.40 4.48
CA VAL A 108 -1.85 9.77 3.54
C VAL A 108 -3.24 10.39 3.67
N LYS A 109 -3.75 10.59 4.89
CA LYS A 109 -5.07 11.22 5.09
C LYS A 109 -5.11 12.66 4.58
N ARG A 110 -4.05 13.44 4.75
CA ARG A 110 -3.96 14.79 4.14
C ARG A 110 -3.90 14.75 2.62
N GLY A 111 -3.33 13.70 2.04
CA GLY A 111 -3.26 13.49 0.60
C GLY A 111 -4.59 13.06 -0.03
N ALA A 112 -5.39 12.30 0.71
CA ALA A 112 -6.66 11.73 0.25
C ALA A 112 -7.78 11.93 1.31
N PRO A 113 -8.19 13.19 1.59
CA PRO A 113 -9.11 13.50 2.68
C PRO A 113 -10.49 12.89 2.52
N SER A 114 -10.94 12.64 1.29
CA SER A 114 -12.27 12.09 1.01
C SER A 114 -12.33 10.55 0.97
N ARG A 115 -11.18 9.89 1.13
CA ARG A 115 -11.08 8.42 1.09
C ARG A 115 -10.95 7.83 2.48
N ILE A 116 -11.27 6.54 2.59
CA ILE A 116 -11.07 5.80 3.83
C ILE A 116 -9.58 5.49 3.97
N VAL A 117 -8.99 5.90 5.08
CA VAL A 117 -7.62 5.55 5.44
C VAL A 117 -7.65 4.53 6.57
N MET A 118 -7.24 3.31 6.24
CA MET A 118 -7.07 2.19 7.16
C MET A 118 -5.59 2.13 7.57
N ALA A 119 -5.29 2.08 8.85
CA ALA A 119 -3.92 2.06 9.35
C ALA A 119 -3.61 0.76 10.10
N ASP A 120 -2.48 0.13 9.77
CA ASP A 120 -2.00 -1.04 10.50
C ASP A 120 -1.43 -0.64 11.85
N MET A 121 -1.87 -1.34 12.88
CA MET A 121 -1.18 -1.34 14.16
C MET A 121 0.06 -2.25 14.06
N PRO A 122 1.28 -1.71 14.20
CA PRO A 122 2.48 -2.49 14.02
C PRO A 122 2.68 -3.52 15.14
N PHE A 123 3.53 -4.51 14.86
CA PHE A 123 3.87 -5.56 15.81
C PHE A 123 4.31 -4.99 17.17
N MET A 124 3.83 -5.59 18.25
CA MET A 124 4.03 -5.19 19.65
C MET A 124 3.37 -3.86 20.06
N SER A 125 2.56 -3.24 19.21
CA SER A 125 1.79 -2.06 19.61
C SER A 125 0.43 -2.38 20.25
N TYR A 126 0.00 -3.66 20.22
CA TYR A 126 -1.31 -4.10 20.74
C TYR A 126 -1.31 -5.49 21.38
N GLN A 127 -0.19 -6.24 21.29
CA GLN A 127 -0.15 -7.63 21.76
C GLN A 127 0.19 -7.76 23.25
N ALA A 128 0.84 -6.76 23.85
CA ALA A 128 1.36 -6.85 25.21
C ALA A 128 0.31 -6.54 26.28
N ASP A 129 -0.51 -5.50 26.07
CA ASP A 129 -1.47 -4.99 27.04
C ASP A 129 -2.63 -4.28 26.36
N ASP A 130 -3.86 -4.54 26.79
CA ASP A 130 -5.07 -3.95 26.20
C ASP A 130 -5.14 -2.43 26.37
N ALA A 131 -4.68 -1.89 27.51
CA ALA A 131 -4.72 -0.45 27.74
C ALA A 131 -3.68 0.27 26.85
N GLU A 132 -2.54 -0.34 26.62
CA GLU A 132 -1.57 0.15 25.64
C GLU A 132 -2.13 0.08 24.21
N ALA A 133 -2.74 -1.04 23.84
CA ALA A 133 -3.38 -1.21 22.53
C ALA A 133 -4.42 -0.12 22.27
N ILE A 134 -5.28 0.18 23.23
CA ILE A 134 -6.31 1.22 23.10
C ILE A 134 -5.68 2.61 22.96
N ARG A 135 -4.64 2.93 23.74
CA ARG A 135 -3.91 4.21 23.61
C ARG A 135 -3.26 4.35 22.23
N ASN A 136 -2.59 3.30 21.77
CA ASN A 136 -1.93 3.31 20.46
C ASN A 136 -2.94 3.41 19.32
N ALA A 137 -4.03 2.66 19.35
CA ALA A 137 -5.13 2.78 18.39
C ALA A 137 -5.75 4.19 18.41
N GLY A 138 -5.95 4.76 19.61
CA GLY A 138 -6.43 6.14 19.79
C GLY A 138 -5.51 7.17 19.11
N ARG A 139 -4.18 6.98 19.15
CA ARG A 139 -3.20 7.83 18.48
C ARG A 139 -3.35 7.76 16.94
N PHE A 140 -3.61 6.59 16.37
CA PHE A 140 -3.93 6.50 14.95
C PHE A 140 -5.17 7.31 14.56
N MET A 141 -6.20 7.33 15.43
CA MET A 141 -7.42 8.11 15.19
C MET A 141 -7.18 9.62 15.36
N THR A 142 -6.46 10.04 16.39
CA THR A 142 -6.32 11.45 16.77
C THR A 142 -5.13 12.16 16.12
N GLU A 143 -3.97 11.51 16.05
CA GLU A 143 -2.75 12.07 15.44
C GLU A 143 -2.66 11.67 13.95
N GLY A 144 -2.96 10.39 13.63
CA GLY A 144 -2.96 9.85 12.28
C GLY A 144 -4.19 10.24 11.45
N ASN A 145 -5.30 10.62 12.10
CA ASN A 145 -6.60 10.88 11.48
C ASN A 145 -7.09 9.71 10.60
N ALA A 146 -6.79 8.47 11.02
CA ALA A 146 -7.27 7.26 10.38
C ALA A 146 -8.78 7.10 10.53
N ASP A 147 -9.43 6.43 9.60
CA ASP A 147 -10.86 6.10 9.69
C ASP A 147 -11.09 4.76 10.39
N CYS A 148 -10.09 3.87 10.40
CA CYS A 148 -10.08 2.60 11.12
C CYS A 148 -8.66 2.08 11.30
N VAL A 149 -8.49 1.15 12.24
CA VAL A 149 -7.22 0.46 12.48
C VAL A 149 -7.31 -1.02 12.11
N LYS A 150 -6.23 -1.58 11.50
CA LYS A 150 -6.14 -3.01 11.19
C LYS A 150 -5.20 -3.71 12.18
N LEU A 151 -5.62 -4.85 12.69
CA LEU A 151 -4.87 -5.69 13.62
C LEU A 151 -4.87 -7.14 13.14
N GLU A 152 -3.74 -7.84 13.24
CA GLU A 152 -3.63 -9.27 12.95
C GLU A 152 -4.11 -10.10 14.16
N LEU A 153 -5.26 -10.73 14.02
CA LEU A 153 -6.00 -11.29 15.16
C LEU A 153 -6.39 -12.76 14.94
N ASP A 154 -6.67 -13.41 16.04
CA ASP A 154 -7.53 -14.60 16.14
C ASP A 154 -8.56 -14.35 17.26
N ARG A 155 -9.45 -15.30 17.47
CA ARG A 155 -10.53 -15.19 18.46
C ARG A 155 -10.08 -14.92 19.90
N SER A 156 -8.81 -15.19 20.24
CA SER A 156 -8.30 -14.87 21.58
C SER A 156 -8.23 -13.36 21.85
N PHE A 157 -8.20 -12.55 20.79
CA PHE A 157 -8.23 -11.07 20.85
C PHE A 157 -9.65 -10.48 20.83
N ALA A 158 -10.71 -11.29 20.82
CA ALA A 158 -12.09 -10.78 20.86
C ALA A 158 -12.33 -9.80 22.02
N PRO A 159 -11.82 -10.01 23.26
CA PRO A 159 -11.97 -9.05 24.34
C PRO A 159 -11.31 -7.69 24.05
N LEU A 160 -10.18 -7.65 23.33
CA LEU A 160 -9.54 -6.40 22.92
C LEU A 160 -10.39 -5.69 21.85
N VAL A 161 -10.91 -6.43 20.85
CA VAL A 161 -11.78 -5.86 19.81
C VAL A 161 -13.03 -5.23 20.43
N GLU A 162 -13.67 -5.88 21.40
CA GLU A 162 -14.81 -5.33 22.14
C GLU A 162 -14.47 -4.01 22.85
N LYS A 163 -13.31 -3.94 23.50
CA LYS A 163 -12.83 -2.72 24.17
C LYS A 163 -12.57 -1.58 23.19
N LEU A 164 -11.93 -1.87 22.06
CA LEU A 164 -11.68 -0.90 21.00
C LEU A 164 -12.99 -0.38 20.40
N ALA A 165 -13.93 -1.28 20.06
CA ALA A 165 -15.25 -0.92 19.52
C ALA A 165 -16.04 -0.04 20.51
N ARG A 166 -16.02 -0.40 21.80
CA ARG A 166 -16.66 0.39 22.86
C ARG A 166 -16.00 1.77 23.04
N ALA A 167 -14.70 1.88 22.78
CA ALA A 167 -13.98 3.16 22.78
C ALA A 167 -14.28 4.01 21.53
N GLY A 168 -15.07 3.51 20.58
CA GLY A 168 -15.39 4.21 19.33
C GLY A 168 -14.31 4.08 18.25
N ILE A 169 -13.41 3.12 18.36
CA ILE A 169 -12.32 2.87 17.40
C ILE A 169 -12.75 1.74 16.48
N PRO A 170 -12.99 2.01 15.17
CA PRO A 170 -13.36 0.97 14.21
C PRO A 170 -12.19 0.03 13.94
N VAL A 171 -12.42 -1.28 14.06
CA VAL A 171 -11.41 -2.33 13.91
C VAL A 171 -11.63 -3.09 12.61
N VAL A 172 -10.56 -3.27 11.83
CA VAL A 172 -10.47 -4.26 10.76
C VAL A 172 -9.70 -5.46 11.30
N ALA A 173 -10.38 -6.57 11.49
CA ALA A 173 -9.76 -7.77 12.02
C ALA A 173 -9.11 -8.57 10.89
N HIS A 174 -7.79 -8.66 10.89
CA HIS A 174 -7.01 -9.40 9.92
C HIS A 174 -6.83 -10.85 10.36
N ILE A 175 -7.38 -11.78 9.59
CA ILE A 175 -7.38 -13.22 9.79
C ILE A 175 -6.72 -13.96 8.63
N GLY A 176 -6.50 -15.25 8.78
CA GLY A 176 -5.82 -16.09 7.77
C GLY A 176 -4.31 -16.11 7.97
N SER A 177 -3.54 -15.78 6.95
CA SER A 177 -2.11 -15.53 7.09
C SER A 177 -1.90 -14.25 7.89
N ARG A 178 -0.92 -14.26 8.78
CA ARG A 178 -0.58 -13.13 9.64
C ARG A 178 0.92 -12.87 9.53
N PRO A 179 1.34 -11.90 8.70
CA PRO A 179 2.76 -11.56 8.47
C PRO A 179 3.55 -11.26 9.73
N GLN A 180 2.95 -10.61 10.73
CA GLN A 180 3.59 -10.34 12.02
C GLN A 180 4.00 -11.61 12.78
N GLN A 181 3.42 -12.76 12.44
CA GLN A 181 3.77 -14.07 12.99
C GLN A 181 4.76 -14.87 12.12
N ALA A 182 5.27 -14.29 11.04
CA ALA A 182 6.14 -14.99 10.09
C ALA A 182 7.37 -15.62 10.75
N LYS A 183 8.02 -14.93 11.70
CA LYS A 183 9.16 -15.49 12.44
C LYS A 183 8.80 -16.76 13.23
N MET A 184 7.64 -16.77 13.89
CA MET A 184 7.17 -17.93 14.66
C MET A 184 6.81 -19.11 13.76
N LYS A 185 6.31 -18.82 12.52
CA LYS A 185 5.87 -19.82 11.56
C LYS A 185 6.99 -20.29 10.60
N GLY A 186 8.19 -19.68 10.68
CA GLY A 186 9.31 -19.99 9.79
C GLY A 186 9.19 -19.37 8.39
N GLY A 187 8.38 -18.33 8.21
CA GLY A 187 8.19 -17.59 6.97
C GLY A 187 6.73 -17.21 6.71
N TYR A 188 6.50 -16.53 5.60
CA TYR A 188 5.15 -16.24 5.12
C TYR A 188 4.49 -17.52 4.62
N MET A 189 3.38 -17.91 5.22
CA MET A 189 2.67 -19.15 4.89
C MET A 189 1.18 -18.89 4.66
N SER A 190 0.61 -19.53 3.62
CA SER A 190 -0.85 -19.55 3.45
C SER A 190 -1.53 -20.31 4.60
N ALA A 191 -2.72 -19.84 4.98
CA ALA A 191 -3.53 -20.43 6.02
C ALA A 191 -4.78 -21.12 5.45
N GLY A 192 -5.43 -22.00 6.24
CA GLY A 192 -6.73 -22.59 5.84
C GLY A 192 -6.64 -23.74 4.83
N ARG A 193 -5.46 -24.39 4.67
CA ARG A 193 -5.27 -25.46 3.67
C ARG A 193 -5.72 -26.87 4.14
N SER A 194 -6.13 -27.03 5.40
CA SER A 194 -6.81 -28.24 5.90
C SER A 194 -8.17 -27.85 6.48
N ALA A 195 -9.08 -28.81 6.58
CA ALA A 195 -10.41 -28.59 7.15
C ALA A 195 -10.35 -27.96 8.55
N GLU A 196 -9.45 -28.45 9.41
CA GLU A 196 -9.27 -27.93 10.77
C GLU A 196 -8.72 -26.49 10.75
N SER A 197 -7.79 -26.21 9.83
CA SER A 197 -7.22 -24.86 9.67
C SER A 197 -8.26 -23.88 9.11
N ALA A 198 -9.06 -24.30 8.14
CA ALA A 198 -10.17 -23.53 7.59
C ALA A 198 -11.24 -23.25 8.66
N LEU A 199 -11.63 -24.26 9.43
CA LEU A 199 -12.62 -24.12 10.51
C LEU A 199 -12.13 -23.12 11.58
N ARG A 200 -10.83 -23.09 11.90
CA ARG A 200 -10.27 -22.07 12.80
C ARG A 200 -10.49 -20.66 12.27
N ILE A 201 -10.22 -20.43 10.97
CA ILE A 201 -10.44 -19.11 10.34
C ILE A 201 -11.91 -18.68 10.42
N LEU A 202 -12.85 -19.62 10.17
CA LEU A 202 -14.28 -19.35 10.29
C LEU A 202 -14.68 -18.98 11.74
N HIS A 203 -14.14 -19.67 12.73
CA HIS A 203 -14.39 -19.36 14.14
C HIS A 203 -13.75 -18.04 14.56
N ASP A 204 -12.55 -17.72 14.04
CA ASP A 204 -11.88 -16.45 14.30
C ASP A 204 -12.70 -15.29 13.71
N ALA A 205 -13.16 -15.42 12.45
CA ALA A 205 -14.03 -14.43 11.80
C ALA A 205 -15.30 -14.16 12.63
N ALA A 206 -16.04 -15.22 12.99
CA ALA A 206 -17.29 -15.10 13.73
C ALA A 206 -17.09 -14.48 15.12
N ALA A 207 -16.04 -14.86 15.84
CA ALA A 207 -15.76 -14.33 17.19
C ALA A 207 -15.36 -12.86 17.16
N LEU A 208 -14.51 -12.46 16.18
CA LEU A 208 -14.05 -11.08 16.05
C LEU A 208 -15.16 -10.13 15.56
N GLU A 209 -16.03 -10.63 14.66
CA GLU A 209 -17.23 -9.89 14.25
C GLU A 209 -18.19 -9.71 15.42
N ALA A 210 -18.49 -10.77 16.17
CA ALA A 210 -19.35 -10.70 17.35
C ALA A 210 -18.79 -9.74 18.43
N ALA A 211 -17.46 -9.59 18.51
CA ALA A 211 -16.80 -8.63 19.38
C ALA A 211 -16.86 -7.17 18.89
N GLY A 212 -17.41 -6.91 17.69
CA GLY A 212 -17.62 -5.58 17.15
C GLY A 212 -16.59 -5.14 16.10
N ALA A 213 -15.85 -6.07 15.48
CA ALA A 213 -15.04 -5.73 14.31
C ALA A 213 -15.93 -5.09 13.22
N SER A 214 -15.50 -3.95 12.71
CA SER A 214 -16.24 -3.19 11.67
C SER A 214 -16.07 -3.78 10.27
N MET A 215 -14.97 -4.49 10.04
CA MET A 215 -14.64 -5.20 8.80
C MET A 215 -13.72 -6.39 9.12
N LEU A 216 -13.66 -7.34 8.20
CA LEU A 216 -12.67 -8.43 8.20
C LEU A 216 -11.70 -8.23 7.03
N LEU A 217 -10.43 -8.59 7.22
CA LEU A 217 -9.47 -8.79 6.15
C LEU A 217 -8.99 -10.23 6.22
N ILE A 218 -9.05 -10.96 5.08
CA ILE A 218 -8.61 -12.34 5.01
C ILE A 218 -7.46 -12.46 4.02
N GLU A 219 -6.31 -13.00 4.47
CA GLU A 219 -5.10 -13.06 3.68
C GLU A 219 -4.61 -14.47 3.41
N ALA A 220 -4.15 -14.70 2.17
CA ALA A 220 -3.43 -15.88 1.71
C ALA A 220 -4.08 -17.19 2.16
N CYS A 221 -5.37 -17.33 1.92
CA CYS A 221 -6.14 -18.55 2.16
C CYS A 221 -6.80 -19.05 0.86
N PRO A 222 -7.23 -20.34 0.79
CA PRO A 222 -8.00 -20.85 -0.33
C PRO A 222 -9.28 -20.02 -0.58
N ALA A 223 -9.66 -19.85 -1.85
CA ALA A 223 -10.85 -19.08 -2.24
C ALA A 223 -12.12 -19.62 -1.59
N GLU A 224 -12.23 -20.95 -1.46
CA GLU A 224 -13.37 -21.64 -0.85
C GLU A 224 -13.52 -21.28 0.64
N VAL A 225 -12.42 -21.03 1.35
CA VAL A 225 -12.45 -20.60 2.76
C VAL A 225 -12.92 -19.15 2.85
N ALA A 226 -12.46 -18.29 1.94
CA ALA A 226 -12.91 -16.91 1.89
C ALA A 226 -14.39 -16.81 1.51
N GLU A 227 -14.89 -17.62 0.60
CA GLU A 227 -16.31 -17.75 0.25
C GLU A 227 -17.16 -18.08 1.49
N LEU A 228 -16.77 -19.10 2.26
CA LEU A 228 -17.45 -19.48 3.50
C LEU A 228 -17.41 -18.37 4.58
N VAL A 229 -16.35 -17.55 4.63
CA VAL A 229 -16.31 -16.39 5.52
C VAL A 229 -17.28 -15.32 5.04
N VAL A 230 -17.26 -14.99 3.74
CA VAL A 230 -18.16 -13.97 3.14
C VAL A 230 -19.63 -14.34 3.29
N GLU A 231 -20.00 -15.60 3.07
CA GLU A 231 -21.38 -16.09 3.23
C GLU A 231 -21.94 -15.89 4.65
N ARG A 232 -21.07 -15.89 5.66
CA ARG A 232 -21.46 -15.83 7.08
C ARG A 232 -21.27 -14.44 7.69
N ALA A 233 -20.40 -13.62 7.10
CA ALA A 233 -20.09 -12.29 7.62
C ALA A 233 -21.25 -11.31 7.38
N THR A 234 -21.55 -10.48 8.38
CA THR A 234 -22.50 -9.37 8.24
C THR A 234 -21.79 -8.03 8.02
N VAL A 235 -20.46 -8.01 8.15
CA VAL A 235 -19.57 -6.89 7.89
C VAL A 235 -18.82 -7.06 6.57
N PRO A 236 -18.28 -5.98 5.96
CA PRO A 236 -17.47 -6.12 4.75
C PRO A 236 -16.23 -6.98 4.98
N VAL A 237 -15.89 -7.80 3.98
CA VAL A 237 -14.70 -8.64 3.96
C VAL A 237 -13.77 -8.19 2.85
N ILE A 238 -12.52 -7.89 3.17
CA ILE A 238 -11.45 -7.53 2.24
C ILE A 238 -10.57 -8.76 2.01
N GLY A 239 -10.30 -9.12 0.75
CA GLY A 239 -9.41 -10.21 0.39
C GLY A 239 -8.01 -9.70 0.04
N CYS A 240 -6.98 -10.41 0.50
CA CYS A 240 -5.60 -10.26 0.07
C CYS A 240 -5.09 -11.63 -0.37
N GLY A 241 -5.10 -11.92 -1.68
CA GLY A 241 -4.76 -13.26 -2.18
C GLY A 241 -5.66 -14.38 -1.65
N ALA A 242 -6.97 -14.11 -1.55
CA ALA A 242 -7.98 -15.01 -1.00
C ALA A 242 -9.16 -15.29 -1.96
N GLY A 243 -8.91 -15.16 -3.26
CA GLY A 243 -9.94 -15.36 -4.30
C GLY A 243 -10.82 -14.12 -4.51
N THR A 244 -11.89 -14.27 -5.29
CA THR A 244 -12.70 -13.14 -5.80
C THR A 244 -14.00 -12.91 -5.02
N ALA A 245 -14.36 -13.77 -4.07
CA ALA A 245 -15.63 -13.70 -3.34
C ALA A 245 -15.73 -12.45 -2.45
N CYS A 246 -14.61 -11.99 -1.87
CA CYS A 246 -14.57 -10.88 -0.92
C CYS A 246 -15.20 -9.59 -1.49
N HIS A 247 -15.78 -8.77 -0.62
CA HIS A 247 -16.43 -7.52 -0.98
C HIS A 247 -15.43 -6.46 -1.46
N GLY A 248 -14.21 -6.43 -0.89
CA GLY A 248 -13.10 -5.61 -1.32
C GLY A 248 -11.85 -6.45 -1.61
N GLN A 249 -10.87 -5.85 -2.33
CA GLN A 249 -9.59 -6.49 -2.61
C GLN A 249 -8.45 -5.53 -2.30
N VAL A 250 -7.39 -6.03 -1.66
CA VAL A 250 -6.19 -5.25 -1.36
C VAL A 250 -4.94 -5.91 -1.92
N VAL A 251 -4.04 -5.08 -2.45
CA VAL A 251 -2.67 -5.46 -2.82
C VAL A 251 -1.70 -4.34 -2.43
N VAL A 252 -0.42 -4.68 -2.35
CA VAL A 252 0.66 -3.70 -2.16
C VAL A 252 0.83 -2.90 -3.44
N LEU A 253 0.69 -1.57 -3.36
CA LEU A 253 0.81 -0.68 -4.52
C LEU A 253 2.16 -0.83 -5.22
N ASN A 254 3.25 -0.98 -4.47
CA ASN A 254 4.60 -1.13 -5.02
C ASN A 254 4.72 -2.36 -5.91
N ASP A 255 4.04 -3.47 -5.57
CA ASP A 255 3.98 -4.67 -6.41
C ASP A 255 3.23 -4.38 -7.71
N LEU A 256 2.07 -3.74 -7.60
CA LEU A 256 1.22 -3.40 -8.74
C LEU A 256 1.92 -2.45 -9.73
N LEU A 257 2.75 -1.55 -9.21
CA LEU A 257 3.54 -0.60 -10.00
C LEU A 257 4.84 -1.20 -10.58
N GLY A 258 5.20 -2.43 -10.23
CA GLY A 258 6.46 -3.05 -10.65
C GLY A 258 7.69 -2.34 -10.08
N LEU A 259 7.60 -1.89 -8.82
CA LEU A 259 8.70 -1.29 -8.06
C LEU A 259 9.50 -2.33 -7.27
N THR A 260 8.91 -3.49 -7.00
CA THR A 260 9.54 -4.60 -6.29
C THR A 260 10.13 -5.62 -7.26
N HIS A 261 11.21 -6.31 -6.87
CA HIS A 261 11.84 -7.34 -7.70
C HIS A 261 11.10 -8.68 -7.69
N TRP A 262 10.20 -8.87 -6.74
CA TRP A 262 9.38 -10.06 -6.60
C TRP A 262 7.99 -9.67 -6.11
N GLN A 263 6.96 -10.31 -6.66
CA GLN A 263 5.57 -10.07 -6.28
C GLN A 263 4.87 -11.41 -6.05
N PRO A 264 3.90 -11.49 -5.13
CA PRO A 264 3.06 -12.67 -5.00
C PRO A 264 2.22 -12.87 -6.26
N ALA A 265 1.88 -14.12 -6.58
CA ALA A 265 1.19 -14.49 -7.83
C ALA A 265 -0.16 -13.76 -8.03
N PHE A 266 -0.80 -13.34 -6.96
CA PHE A 266 -2.07 -12.59 -6.99
C PHE A 266 -1.90 -11.07 -7.21
N ALA A 267 -0.67 -10.53 -7.10
CA ALA A 267 -0.37 -9.10 -7.27
C ALA A 267 0.50 -8.88 -8.51
N ARG A 268 0.02 -9.31 -9.68
CA ARG A 268 0.74 -9.11 -10.94
C ARG A 268 0.90 -7.63 -11.25
N PRO A 269 2.11 -7.17 -11.64
CA PRO A 269 2.33 -5.78 -12.00
C PRO A 269 1.42 -5.34 -13.14
N LEU A 270 0.85 -4.15 -13.01
CA LEU A 270 0.08 -3.47 -14.07
C LEU A 270 0.92 -2.43 -14.81
N SER A 271 2.12 -2.13 -14.31
CA SER A 271 3.05 -1.17 -14.91
C SER A 271 4.50 -1.54 -14.60
N ALA A 272 5.46 -0.76 -15.12
CA ALA A 272 6.89 -0.95 -14.92
C ALA A 272 7.54 0.36 -14.41
N VAL A 273 6.96 0.95 -13.37
CA VAL A 273 7.40 2.26 -12.84
C VAL A 273 8.87 2.23 -12.40
N GLY A 274 9.38 1.10 -11.89
CA GLY A 274 10.80 0.96 -11.56
C GLY A 274 11.72 1.20 -12.75
N ALA A 275 11.38 0.64 -13.92
CA ALA A 275 12.13 0.86 -15.15
C ALA A 275 12.05 2.33 -15.63
N GLU A 276 10.90 2.99 -15.46
CA GLU A 276 10.74 4.40 -15.80
C GLU A 276 11.53 5.32 -14.88
N ILE A 277 11.61 5.02 -13.60
CA ILE A 277 12.48 5.74 -12.64
C ILE A 277 13.94 5.64 -13.08
N GLU A 278 14.40 4.42 -13.38
CA GLU A 278 15.76 4.18 -13.86
C GLU A 278 16.06 4.92 -15.17
N ARG A 279 15.13 4.87 -16.13
CA ARG A 279 15.25 5.60 -17.39
C ARG A 279 15.32 7.11 -17.20
N ALA A 280 14.43 7.68 -16.40
CA ALA A 280 14.41 9.12 -16.12
C ALA A 280 15.70 9.58 -15.43
N ALA A 281 16.19 8.79 -14.45
CA ALA A 281 17.43 9.09 -13.75
C ALA A 281 18.65 9.04 -14.71
N ARG A 282 18.70 8.09 -15.64
CA ARG A 282 19.76 8.04 -16.67
C ARG A 282 19.72 9.26 -17.59
N VAL A 283 18.56 9.61 -18.10
CA VAL A 283 18.39 10.79 -18.96
C VAL A 283 18.84 12.06 -18.24
N TRP A 284 18.43 12.24 -16.99
CA TRP A 284 18.85 13.39 -16.19
C TRP A 284 20.36 13.43 -15.97
N ARG A 285 20.97 12.30 -15.59
CA ARG A 285 22.43 12.18 -15.43
C ARG A 285 23.18 12.60 -16.71
N ASP A 286 22.71 12.14 -17.87
CA ASP A 286 23.39 12.40 -19.14
C ASP A 286 23.21 13.88 -19.55
N ARG A 287 22.04 14.48 -19.37
CA ARG A 287 21.81 15.91 -19.53
C ARG A 287 22.72 16.77 -18.66
N VAL A 288 22.91 16.39 -17.39
CA VAL A 288 23.85 17.10 -16.50
C VAL A 288 25.28 17.03 -17.02
N ARG A 289 25.72 15.87 -17.55
CA ARG A 289 27.07 15.71 -18.14
C ARG A 289 27.27 16.53 -19.40
N ASP A 290 26.22 16.64 -20.22
CA ASP A 290 26.25 17.36 -21.49
C ASP A 290 25.98 18.87 -21.33
N GLY A 291 25.64 19.34 -20.13
CA GLY A 291 25.26 20.73 -19.87
C GLY A 291 23.89 21.12 -20.39
N ASP A 292 23.08 20.17 -20.85
CA ASP A 292 21.71 20.39 -21.34
C ASP A 292 20.70 20.39 -20.18
N LEU A 293 20.69 21.49 -19.43
CA LEU A 293 19.82 21.64 -18.25
C LEU A 293 18.50 22.37 -18.55
N GLY A 294 18.27 22.73 -19.82
CA GLY A 294 17.13 23.52 -20.24
C GLY A 294 17.29 25.03 -20.00
N GLU A 295 16.20 25.76 -20.13
CA GLU A 295 16.22 27.24 -19.91
C GLU A 295 16.45 27.58 -18.44
N HIS A 296 17.31 28.60 -18.23
CA HIS A 296 17.58 29.15 -16.90
C HIS A 296 16.76 30.42 -16.69
N PRO A 297 15.73 30.42 -15.82
CA PRO A 297 14.79 31.53 -15.72
C PRO A 297 15.33 32.70 -14.90
N TYR A 298 16.45 32.54 -14.19
CA TYR A 298 16.99 33.56 -13.28
C TYR A 298 18.16 34.29 -13.93
N THR A 299 18.02 35.61 -14.11
CA THR A 299 19.06 36.48 -14.66
C THR A 299 19.32 37.63 -13.70
N ILE A 300 20.56 38.11 -13.66
CA ILE A 300 20.90 39.33 -12.97
C ILE A 300 20.84 40.51 -13.96
N ALA A 301 20.33 41.66 -13.54
CA ALA A 301 20.31 42.84 -14.37
C ALA A 301 21.75 43.27 -14.79
N PRO A 302 21.95 43.76 -16.05
CA PRO A 302 23.30 44.04 -16.55
C PRO A 302 24.10 45.01 -15.70
N ASP A 303 23.48 46.03 -15.14
CA ASP A 303 24.07 47.03 -14.23
C ASP A 303 24.50 46.40 -12.89
N GLU A 304 23.68 45.53 -12.32
CA GLU A 304 24.02 44.82 -11.10
C GLU A 304 25.10 43.74 -11.33
N LEU A 305 25.13 43.12 -12.52
CA LEU A 305 26.22 42.22 -12.90
C LEU A 305 27.56 42.98 -12.99
N ALA A 306 27.58 44.16 -13.61
CA ALA A 306 28.77 44.99 -13.69
C ALA A 306 29.25 45.42 -12.29
N ARG A 307 28.33 45.79 -11.41
CA ARG A 307 28.62 46.13 -10.02
C ARG A 307 29.18 44.94 -9.24
N LEU A 308 28.61 43.76 -9.39
CA LEU A 308 29.09 42.52 -8.79
C LEU A 308 30.53 42.21 -9.25
N GLN A 309 30.80 42.32 -10.54
CA GLN A 309 32.14 42.08 -11.11
C GLN A 309 33.20 43.06 -10.55
N GLN A 310 32.86 44.35 -10.40
CA GLN A 310 33.73 45.33 -9.73
C GLN A 310 34.01 44.98 -8.28
N MET A 311 32.99 44.62 -7.52
CA MET A 311 33.14 44.20 -6.12
C MET A 311 33.96 42.91 -5.96
N ALA A 312 33.76 41.94 -6.84
CA ALA A 312 34.51 40.67 -6.82
C ALA A 312 35.98 40.84 -7.25
N GLY A 313 36.28 41.79 -8.13
CA GLY A 313 37.67 42.14 -8.54
C GLY A 313 38.48 42.89 -7.49
N HIS A 314 37.88 43.35 -6.40
CA HIS A 314 38.56 44.09 -5.32
C HIS A 314 38.87 43.19 -4.09
N THR A 315 38.62 41.90 -4.16
CA THR A 315 38.84 40.91 -3.09
C THR A 315 40.06 40.01 -3.34
N SER A 316 41.13 40.58 -3.92
CA SER A 316 42.45 39.93 -4.06
C SER A 316 43.47 40.55 -3.12
#